data_d36ef2d4ee61ba67a4095915448ad296
#
_entry.id   d36ef2d4ee61ba67a4095915448ad296
#
_cell.length_a   1.000
_cell.length_b   1.000
_cell.length_c   1.000
_cell.angle_alpha   90.00
_cell.angle_beta   90.00
_cell.angle_gamma   90.00
#
_symmetry.space_group_name_H-M   'P 1'
#
loop_
_entity.id
_entity.type
_entity.pdbx_description
1 polymer ?
#
loop_
_entity_poly.entity_id
_entity_poly.type
_entity_poly.pdbx_seq_one_letter_code
_entity_poly.pdbx_strand_id
1 'polypeptide(L)'
;LNVSVCALITLLFAACAKINPPVNELYRFNQSGFYPSEEKIAVLDTVVSGPFYIKEFNSGKIVYEGLVSQPRLSAFSEKETVVIPFSQLRTIGTYFIEIPEIGKSLPFEIKDSLFSSLSKASLKAFYLQRSGTDIEAEFAGKWERPAGHPDTLVRIHPSAATAVRPAESLISSPKGWYDAGDYNKYIVNSGFTVGILLSLYEDYPQYAQSVSVQIPESTNQTPDLLDEIWWNLEWML
;
A
#
# COMPACT_ATOMS: atom_id res chain seq x y z
N LEU A 1 0.83 -76.14 25.16
CA LEU A 1 1.44 -74.82 25.08
C LEU A 1 1.10 -74.22 23.71
N ASN A 2 0.09 -73.32 23.70
CA ASN A 2 -0.27 -72.59 22.53
C ASN A 2 0.32 -71.17 22.63
N VAL A 3 1.19 -70.81 21.70
CA VAL A 3 1.73 -69.45 21.55
C VAL A 3 1.00 -68.79 20.41
N SER A 4 0.10 -67.85 20.74
CA SER A 4 -0.57 -66.96 19.77
C SER A 4 0.41 -65.84 19.38
N VAL A 5 0.77 -65.81 18.09
CA VAL A 5 1.53 -64.72 17.50
C VAL A 5 0.53 -63.65 17.04
N CYS A 6 0.46 -62.54 17.78
CA CYS A 6 -0.22 -61.35 17.36
C CYS A 6 0.65 -60.59 16.31
N ALA A 7 0.24 -60.62 15.06
CA ALA A 7 0.82 -59.80 14.01
C ALA A 7 0.30 -58.34 14.10
N LEU A 8 1.16 -57.43 14.51
CA LEU A 8 0.85 -55.99 14.57
C LEU A 8 1.08 -55.43 13.16
N ILE A 9 -0.01 -55.19 12.43
CA ILE A 9 0.03 -54.49 11.14
C ILE A 9 0.10 -52.97 11.42
N THR A 10 1.29 -52.42 11.32
CA THR A 10 1.50 -50.96 11.37
C THR A 10 1.15 -50.38 9.99
N LEU A 11 -0.03 -49.79 9.86
CA LEU A 11 -0.37 -48.96 8.71
C LEU A 11 0.46 -47.66 8.77
N LEU A 12 1.49 -47.59 7.93
CA LEU A 12 2.18 -46.35 7.61
C LEU A 12 1.26 -45.49 6.74
N PHE A 13 0.56 -44.55 7.33
CA PHE A 13 -0.01 -43.42 6.60
C PHE A 13 1.17 -42.54 6.15
N ALA A 14 1.60 -42.71 4.92
CA ALA A 14 2.42 -41.71 4.24
C ALA A 14 1.55 -40.50 3.99
N ALA A 15 1.55 -39.54 4.92
CA ALA A 15 1.03 -38.22 4.67
C ALA A 15 1.93 -37.61 3.57
N CYS A 16 1.45 -37.61 2.34
CA CYS A 16 2.01 -36.77 1.28
C CYS A 16 1.84 -35.33 1.73
N ALA A 17 2.77 -34.82 2.52
CA ALA A 17 2.94 -33.40 2.67
C ALA A 17 3.14 -32.84 1.25
N LYS A 18 2.19 -32.06 0.75
CA LYS A 18 2.37 -31.30 -0.48
C LYS A 18 3.55 -30.37 -0.20
N ILE A 19 4.74 -30.77 -0.66
CA ILE A 19 5.92 -29.90 -0.65
C ILE A 19 5.54 -28.78 -1.60
N ASN A 20 5.11 -27.65 -1.05
CA ASN A 20 4.95 -26.44 -1.85
C ASN A 20 6.34 -26.11 -2.40
N PRO A 21 6.53 -26.08 -3.73
CA PRO A 21 7.82 -25.71 -4.28
C PRO A 21 8.23 -24.34 -3.72
N PRO A 22 9.51 -24.14 -3.45
CA PRO A 22 9.98 -22.87 -2.91
C PRO A 22 9.58 -21.74 -3.84
N VAL A 23 9.21 -20.61 -3.26
CA VAL A 23 8.97 -19.37 -4.00
C VAL A 23 10.29 -18.90 -4.57
N ASN A 24 10.32 -18.62 -5.88
CA ASN A 24 11.54 -18.19 -6.54
C ASN A 24 11.55 -16.66 -6.68
N GLU A 25 12.58 -16.02 -6.15
CA GLU A 25 12.76 -14.57 -6.17
C GLU A 25 13.23 -14.01 -7.53
N LEU A 26 13.45 -14.85 -8.54
CA LEU A 26 13.80 -14.39 -9.88
C LEU A 26 12.65 -13.69 -10.62
N TYR A 27 11.41 -13.93 -10.20
CA TYR A 27 10.25 -13.26 -10.78
C TYR A 27 10.15 -11.81 -10.30
N ARG A 28 10.06 -10.88 -11.24
CA ARG A 28 9.86 -9.44 -11.01
C ARG A 28 8.56 -9.00 -11.65
N PHE A 29 7.62 -8.53 -10.86
CA PHE A 29 6.34 -7.99 -11.33
C PHE A 29 5.76 -7.03 -10.28
N ASN A 30 4.68 -6.34 -10.63
CA ASN A 30 3.99 -5.43 -9.73
C ASN A 30 3.41 -6.18 -8.53
N GLN A 31 4.01 -6.02 -7.36
CA GLN A 31 3.59 -6.69 -6.12
C GLN A 31 2.23 -6.21 -5.61
N SER A 32 1.77 -5.03 -6.03
CA SER A 32 0.42 -4.54 -5.73
C SER A 32 -0.66 -5.29 -6.52
N GLY A 33 -0.28 -5.99 -7.61
CA GLY A 33 -1.18 -6.73 -8.50
C GLY A 33 -1.46 -6.01 -9.81
N PHE A 34 -2.56 -6.38 -10.47
CA PHE A 34 -2.91 -5.89 -11.80
C PHE A 34 -4.40 -5.58 -11.94
N TYR A 35 -4.73 -4.59 -12.76
CA TYR A 35 -6.12 -4.40 -13.20
C TYR A 35 -6.49 -5.42 -14.29
N PRO A 36 -7.76 -5.86 -14.36
CA PRO A 36 -8.21 -6.85 -15.36
C PRO A 36 -7.94 -6.44 -16.81
N SER A 37 -8.14 -5.17 -17.14
CA SER A 37 -8.04 -4.65 -18.53
C SER A 37 -6.64 -4.16 -18.91
N GLU A 38 -5.74 -3.97 -17.95
CA GLU A 38 -4.41 -3.42 -18.19
C GLU A 38 -3.42 -4.46 -18.71
N GLU A 39 -2.29 -3.97 -19.23
CA GLU A 39 -1.16 -4.82 -19.58
C GLU A 39 -0.61 -5.51 -18.33
N LYS A 40 -0.38 -6.82 -18.46
CA LYS A 40 0.17 -7.66 -17.39
C LYS A 40 1.40 -8.38 -17.88
N ILE A 41 2.52 -8.03 -17.29
CA ILE A 41 3.81 -8.66 -17.55
C ILE A 41 4.52 -8.99 -16.25
N ALA A 42 5.30 -10.05 -16.26
CA ALA A 42 6.36 -10.29 -15.31
C ALA A 42 7.69 -10.39 -16.07
N VAL A 43 8.77 -10.09 -15.40
CA VAL A 43 10.13 -10.24 -15.91
C VAL A 43 10.82 -11.31 -15.09
N LEU A 44 11.50 -12.24 -15.73
CA LEU A 44 12.34 -13.24 -15.04
C LEU A 44 13.80 -12.82 -15.16
N ASP A 45 14.47 -12.70 -14.02
CA ASP A 45 15.89 -12.33 -13.92
C ASP A 45 16.81 -13.51 -14.21
N THR A 46 16.51 -14.21 -15.30
CA THR A 46 17.34 -15.32 -15.88
C THR A 46 16.82 -15.66 -17.27
N VAL A 47 17.60 -16.43 -18.01
CA VAL A 47 17.22 -16.96 -19.33
C VAL A 47 16.55 -18.34 -19.17
N VAL A 48 15.34 -18.45 -19.68
CA VAL A 48 14.61 -19.69 -19.79
C VAL A 48 13.79 -19.67 -21.07
N SER A 49 13.44 -20.82 -21.61
CA SER A 49 12.58 -20.96 -22.78
C SER A 49 11.42 -21.91 -22.47
N GLY A 50 10.34 -21.84 -23.25
CA GLY A 50 9.22 -22.76 -23.13
C GLY A 50 7.98 -22.14 -22.47
N PRO A 51 7.05 -23.00 -22.03
CA PRO A 51 5.78 -22.55 -21.49
C PRO A 51 5.88 -22.05 -20.05
N PHE A 52 5.01 -21.09 -19.72
CA PHE A 52 4.69 -20.72 -18.35
C PHE A 52 3.20 -20.95 -18.10
N TYR A 53 2.86 -21.16 -16.84
CA TYR A 53 1.48 -21.38 -16.41
C TYR A 53 1.12 -20.37 -15.36
N ILE A 54 -0.09 -19.79 -15.44
CA ILE A 54 -0.68 -19.05 -14.33
C ILE A 54 -1.72 -19.95 -13.68
N LYS A 55 -1.56 -20.14 -12.39
CA LYS A 55 -2.39 -21.01 -11.58
C LYS A 55 -3.14 -20.22 -10.52
N GLU A 56 -4.39 -20.59 -10.30
CA GLU A 56 -5.18 -20.07 -9.19
C GLU A 56 -4.53 -20.47 -7.86
N PHE A 57 -4.42 -19.50 -6.95
CA PHE A 57 -3.62 -19.66 -5.73
C PHE A 57 -4.12 -20.78 -4.81
N ASN A 58 -5.45 -20.89 -4.62
CA ASN A 58 -6.03 -21.85 -3.69
C ASN A 58 -6.13 -23.26 -4.26
N SER A 59 -6.50 -23.40 -5.53
CA SER A 59 -6.76 -24.70 -6.16
C SER A 59 -5.56 -25.28 -6.90
N GLY A 60 -4.60 -24.42 -7.30
CA GLY A 60 -3.50 -24.80 -8.18
C GLY A 60 -3.94 -25.11 -9.62
N LYS A 61 -5.20 -24.82 -9.97
CA LYS A 61 -5.73 -25.02 -11.32
C LYS A 61 -5.05 -24.07 -12.30
N ILE A 62 -4.63 -24.57 -13.46
CA ILE A 62 -4.11 -23.74 -14.54
C ILE A 62 -5.30 -22.93 -15.13
N VAL A 63 -5.15 -21.61 -15.16
CA VAL A 63 -6.12 -20.66 -15.71
C VAL A 63 -5.61 -19.93 -16.94
N TYR A 64 -4.30 -19.94 -17.15
CA TYR A 64 -3.67 -19.35 -18.33
C TYR A 64 -2.36 -20.09 -18.65
N GLU A 65 -2.06 -20.22 -19.93
CA GLU A 65 -0.81 -20.79 -20.44
C GLU A 65 -0.27 -19.87 -21.54
N GLY A 66 1.03 -19.67 -21.55
CA GLY A 66 1.71 -18.84 -22.54
C GLY A 66 3.16 -19.28 -22.73
N LEU A 67 3.84 -18.59 -23.62
CA LEU A 67 5.28 -18.76 -23.85
C LEU A 67 6.05 -17.55 -23.34
N VAL A 68 7.17 -17.80 -22.71
CA VAL A 68 8.11 -16.73 -22.35
C VAL A 68 8.67 -16.06 -23.62
N SER A 69 9.04 -14.79 -23.55
CA SER A 69 9.63 -14.08 -24.67
C SER A 69 11.03 -14.62 -25.02
N GLN A 70 11.55 -14.22 -26.17
CA GLN A 70 12.98 -14.38 -26.44
C GLN A 70 13.79 -13.55 -25.42
N PRO A 71 14.96 -14.04 -25.01
CA PRO A 71 15.85 -13.31 -24.12
C PRO A 71 16.21 -11.94 -24.70
N ARG A 72 16.31 -10.95 -23.80
CA ARG A 72 16.76 -9.60 -24.15
C ARG A 72 17.74 -9.08 -23.12
N LEU A 73 18.83 -8.49 -23.60
CA LEU A 73 19.74 -7.77 -22.74
C LEU A 73 19.10 -6.45 -22.30
N SER A 74 18.98 -6.26 -21.00
CA SER A 74 18.53 -4.98 -20.44
C SER A 74 19.65 -3.96 -20.52
N ALA A 75 19.40 -2.82 -21.18
CA ALA A 75 20.37 -1.74 -21.31
C ALA A 75 20.76 -1.07 -19.97
N PHE A 76 19.90 -1.23 -18.94
CA PHE A 76 20.11 -0.59 -17.63
C PHE A 76 20.80 -1.52 -16.62
N SER A 77 20.48 -2.82 -16.64
CA SER A 77 21.02 -3.78 -15.68
C SER A 77 22.12 -4.66 -16.24
N GLU A 78 22.34 -4.60 -17.55
CA GLU A 78 23.30 -5.44 -18.29
C GLU A 78 23.06 -6.96 -18.11
N LYS A 79 21.81 -7.33 -17.76
CA LYS A 79 21.37 -8.70 -17.59
C LYS A 79 20.48 -9.16 -18.73
N GLU A 80 20.62 -10.42 -19.12
CA GLU A 80 19.65 -11.06 -20.00
C GLU A 80 18.43 -11.48 -19.19
N THR A 81 17.27 -11.08 -19.67
CA THR A 81 15.95 -11.33 -19.02
C THR A 81 14.97 -11.85 -20.04
N VAL A 82 13.92 -12.54 -19.59
CA VAL A 82 12.76 -12.88 -20.41
C VAL A 82 11.50 -12.25 -19.83
N VAL A 83 10.54 -11.97 -20.71
CA VAL A 83 9.23 -11.40 -20.34
C VAL A 83 8.19 -12.51 -20.38
N ILE A 84 7.30 -12.47 -19.40
CA ILE A 84 6.15 -13.37 -19.23
C ILE A 84 4.88 -12.55 -19.46
N PRO A 85 4.32 -12.52 -20.69
CA PRO A 85 3.14 -11.71 -21.01
C PRO A 85 1.86 -12.51 -20.68
N PHE A 86 0.94 -11.91 -19.89
CA PHE A 86 -0.34 -12.54 -19.54
C PHE A 86 -1.52 -11.56 -19.52
N SER A 87 -1.47 -10.51 -20.32
CA SER A 87 -2.53 -9.50 -20.43
C SER A 87 -3.91 -10.06 -20.81
N GLN A 88 -3.95 -11.25 -21.43
CA GLN A 88 -5.18 -11.93 -21.80
C GLN A 88 -5.95 -12.49 -20.58
N LEU A 89 -5.27 -12.74 -19.46
CA LEU A 89 -5.93 -13.15 -18.22
C LEU A 89 -6.59 -11.93 -17.56
N ARG A 90 -7.93 -11.85 -17.65
CA ARG A 90 -8.72 -10.72 -17.12
C ARG A 90 -9.58 -11.09 -15.91
N THR A 91 -9.65 -12.36 -15.56
CA THR A 91 -10.49 -12.83 -14.46
C THR A 91 -9.93 -12.34 -13.12
N ILE A 92 -10.81 -11.75 -12.30
CA ILE A 92 -10.46 -11.34 -10.93
C ILE A 92 -10.13 -12.58 -10.10
N GLY A 93 -9.04 -12.49 -9.32
CA GLY A 93 -8.59 -13.58 -8.47
C GLY A 93 -7.16 -13.41 -7.96
N THR A 94 -6.71 -14.41 -7.21
CA THR A 94 -5.33 -14.49 -6.70
C THR A 94 -4.61 -15.62 -7.42
N TYR A 95 -3.44 -15.35 -7.95
CA TYR A 95 -2.71 -16.24 -8.85
C TYR A 95 -1.24 -16.29 -8.50
N PHE A 96 -0.54 -17.28 -9.06
CA PHE A 96 0.92 -17.31 -9.14
C PHE A 96 1.36 -17.80 -10.52
N ILE A 97 2.57 -17.41 -10.92
CA ILE A 97 3.21 -17.88 -12.15
C ILE A 97 4.05 -19.11 -11.81
N GLU A 98 4.04 -20.11 -12.68
CA GLU A 98 4.92 -21.28 -12.57
C GLU A 98 5.57 -21.56 -13.92
N ILE A 99 6.91 -21.68 -13.90
CA ILE A 99 7.72 -22.23 -14.97
C ILE A 99 8.34 -23.52 -14.43
N PRO A 100 8.16 -24.68 -15.08
CA PRO A 100 8.58 -25.97 -14.52
C PRO A 100 10.04 -26.03 -14.03
N GLU A 101 10.95 -25.39 -14.76
CA GLU A 101 12.37 -25.41 -14.47
C GLU A 101 12.79 -24.37 -13.39
N ILE A 102 11.93 -23.39 -13.15
CA ILE A 102 12.21 -22.25 -12.25
C ILE A 102 11.45 -22.41 -10.91
N GLY A 103 10.26 -23.01 -10.94
CA GLY A 103 9.34 -23.05 -9.81
C GLY A 103 8.29 -21.95 -9.86
N LYS A 104 7.70 -21.61 -8.71
CA LYS A 104 6.59 -20.66 -8.63
C LYS A 104 7.00 -19.27 -8.13
N SER A 105 6.26 -18.26 -8.57
CA SER A 105 6.39 -16.90 -8.09
C SER A 105 5.71 -16.70 -6.72
N LEU A 106 5.91 -15.52 -6.12
CA LEU A 106 4.98 -14.98 -5.13
C LEU A 106 3.57 -14.88 -5.73
N PRO A 107 2.51 -14.92 -4.90
CA PRO A 107 1.17 -14.66 -5.37
C PRO A 107 0.99 -13.20 -5.77
N PHE A 108 0.07 -12.96 -6.71
CA PHE A 108 -0.40 -11.64 -7.12
C PHE A 108 -1.92 -11.64 -7.29
N GLU A 109 -2.51 -10.46 -7.24
CA GLU A 109 -3.94 -10.27 -7.43
C GLU A 109 -4.25 -9.60 -8.78
N ILE A 110 -5.37 -10.00 -9.39
CA ILE A 110 -6.05 -9.25 -10.44
C ILE A 110 -7.36 -8.76 -9.85
N LYS A 111 -7.57 -7.44 -9.75
CA LYS A 111 -8.79 -6.86 -9.18
C LYS A 111 -9.05 -5.41 -9.63
N ASP A 112 -10.32 -5.00 -9.63
CA ASP A 112 -10.73 -3.66 -10.05
C ASP A 112 -10.40 -2.57 -9.03
N SER A 113 -10.24 -2.93 -7.76
CA SER A 113 -9.99 -1.99 -6.67
C SER A 113 -8.55 -2.07 -6.12
N LEU A 114 -7.59 -2.26 -7.02
CA LEU A 114 -6.20 -2.59 -6.70
C LEU A 114 -5.55 -1.64 -5.69
N PHE A 115 -5.72 -0.34 -5.89
CA PHE A 115 -5.09 0.69 -5.04
C PHE A 115 -6.05 1.33 -4.02
N SER A 116 -7.27 0.83 -3.87
CA SER A 116 -8.25 1.43 -2.98
C SER A 116 -7.78 1.49 -1.52
N SER A 117 -7.21 0.40 -1.00
CA SER A 117 -6.67 0.37 0.36
C SER A 117 -5.45 1.26 0.52
N LEU A 118 -4.56 1.30 -0.47
CA LEU A 118 -3.38 2.16 -0.47
C LEU A 118 -3.77 3.63 -0.49
N SER A 119 -4.73 4.00 -1.34
CA SER A 119 -5.25 5.36 -1.41
C SER A 119 -5.85 5.81 -0.08
N LYS A 120 -6.70 4.97 0.54
CA LYS A 120 -7.23 5.27 1.88
C LYS A 120 -6.13 5.42 2.94
N ALA A 121 -5.14 4.54 2.92
CA ALA A 121 -4.01 4.61 3.85
C ALA A 121 -3.18 5.90 3.65
N SER A 122 -2.99 6.34 2.41
CA SER A 122 -2.29 7.59 2.09
C SER A 122 -3.04 8.82 2.61
N LEU A 123 -4.36 8.86 2.45
CA LEU A 123 -5.19 9.95 3.01
C LEU A 123 -5.23 9.88 4.55
N LYS A 124 -5.31 8.68 5.12
CA LYS A 124 -5.27 8.47 6.58
C LYS A 124 -3.96 8.96 7.22
N ALA A 125 -2.86 8.95 6.47
CA ALA A 125 -1.57 9.41 6.97
C ALA A 125 -1.61 10.88 7.42
N PHE A 126 -2.42 11.73 6.78
CA PHE A 126 -2.59 13.12 7.20
C PHE A 126 -3.22 13.24 8.59
N TYR A 127 -4.27 12.46 8.88
CA TYR A 127 -4.84 12.39 10.22
C TYR A 127 -3.77 12.00 11.27
N LEU A 128 -2.92 11.02 10.94
CA LEU A 128 -1.86 10.58 11.84
C LEU A 128 -0.78 11.66 12.07
N GLN A 129 -0.70 12.67 11.21
CA GLN A 129 0.22 13.81 11.33
C GLN A 129 -0.39 15.04 12.00
N ARG A 130 -1.65 15.00 12.44
CA ARG A 130 -2.29 16.12 13.13
C ARG A 130 -1.48 16.53 14.36
N SER A 131 -1.19 17.82 14.50
CA SER A 131 -0.49 18.41 15.64
C SER A 131 -1.48 18.86 16.71
N GLY A 132 -1.08 18.81 17.97
CA GLY A 132 -1.81 19.43 19.09
C GLY A 132 -3.10 18.71 19.51
N THR A 133 -3.36 17.50 19.02
CA THR A 133 -4.53 16.68 19.37
C THR A 133 -4.13 15.24 19.68
N ASP A 134 -4.96 14.55 20.47
CA ASP A 134 -4.84 13.11 20.64
C ASP A 134 -5.15 12.42 19.32
N ILE A 135 -4.38 11.40 18.98
CA ILE A 135 -4.66 10.45 17.91
C ILE A 135 -5.19 9.19 18.59
N GLU A 136 -6.52 9.04 18.58
CA GLU A 136 -7.21 8.05 19.38
C GLU A 136 -7.12 6.65 18.76
N ALA A 137 -7.06 5.61 19.60
CA ALA A 137 -7.00 4.20 19.19
C ALA A 137 -8.18 3.79 18.29
N GLU A 138 -9.37 4.38 18.51
CA GLU A 138 -10.54 4.12 17.67
C GLU A 138 -10.29 4.39 16.20
N PHE A 139 -9.56 5.47 15.90
CA PHE A 139 -9.27 5.90 14.53
C PHE A 139 -7.89 5.47 14.03
N ALA A 140 -6.94 5.22 14.92
CA ALA A 140 -5.54 4.97 14.59
C ALA A 140 -5.05 3.56 14.90
N GLY A 141 -5.79 2.78 15.70
CA GLY A 141 -5.36 1.46 16.15
C GLY A 141 -4.02 1.55 16.90
N LYS A 142 -3.06 0.76 16.47
CA LYS A 142 -1.70 0.73 17.08
C LYS A 142 -0.88 2.01 16.92
N TRP A 143 -1.36 2.97 16.14
CA TRP A 143 -0.71 4.25 15.88
C TRP A 143 -1.27 5.38 16.76
N GLU A 144 -2.04 5.01 17.80
CA GLU A 144 -2.51 5.96 18.80
C GLU A 144 -1.35 6.72 19.44
N ARG A 145 -1.56 7.98 19.77
CA ARG A 145 -0.62 8.78 20.54
C ARG A 145 -1.31 9.94 21.25
N PRO A 146 -0.81 10.36 22.43
CA PRO A 146 -1.32 11.54 23.10
C PRO A 146 -1.02 12.83 22.32
N ALA A 147 -1.78 13.88 22.59
CA ALA A 147 -1.51 15.22 22.10
C ALA A 147 -0.10 15.67 22.48
N GLY A 148 0.55 16.33 21.55
CA GLY A 148 1.85 16.97 21.77
C GLY A 148 1.92 18.28 20.99
N HIS A 149 2.83 19.17 21.40
CA HIS A 149 3.12 20.42 20.70
C HIS A 149 1.84 21.24 20.38
N PRO A 150 1.08 21.68 21.39
CA PRO A 150 -0.21 22.35 21.17
C PRO A 150 -0.07 23.75 20.54
N ASP A 151 1.14 24.31 20.52
CA ASP A 151 1.52 25.59 19.91
C ASP A 151 0.61 26.77 20.33
N THR A 152 0.15 26.75 21.58
CA THR A 152 -0.71 27.80 22.12
C THR A 152 0.07 29.05 22.59
N LEU A 153 1.40 28.94 22.70
CA LEU A 153 2.30 30.00 23.14
C LEU A 153 3.52 30.05 22.22
N VAL A 154 3.31 30.46 20.97
CA VAL A 154 4.37 30.59 19.96
C VAL A 154 4.93 32.00 19.97
N ARG A 155 6.27 32.14 20.09
CA ARG A 155 6.99 33.42 20.13
C ARG A 155 7.25 33.93 18.71
N ILE A 156 6.89 35.19 18.44
CA ILE A 156 7.18 35.81 17.15
C ILE A 156 8.68 36.07 17.03
N HIS A 157 9.31 35.45 16.03
CA HIS A 157 10.70 35.67 15.71
C HIS A 157 10.91 37.09 15.18
N PRO A 158 12.02 37.77 15.49
CA PRO A 158 12.30 39.15 15.03
C PRO A 158 12.16 39.35 13.52
N SER A 159 12.54 38.35 12.69
CA SER A 159 12.41 38.43 11.23
C SER A 159 10.97 38.41 10.72
N ALA A 160 10.01 37.96 11.54
CA ALA A 160 8.59 37.91 11.22
C ALA A 160 7.78 39.00 11.93
N ALA A 161 8.44 39.90 12.67
CA ALA A 161 7.78 40.94 13.41
C ALA A 161 7.19 42.01 12.52
N THR A 162 6.04 42.53 12.92
CA THR A 162 5.36 43.67 12.28
C THR A 162 4.89 44.66 13.35
N ALA A 163 4.36 45.82 12.96
CA ALA A 163 3.80 46.78 13.88
C ALA A 163 2.64 46.23 14.73
N VAL A 164 1.85 45.34 14.18
CA VAL A 164 0.70 44.69 14.86
C VAL A 164 1.06 43.34 15.50
N ARG A 165 2.23 42.84 15.22
CA ARG A 165 2.79 41.57 15.74
C ARG A 165 4.25 41.79 16.08
N PRO A 166 4.57 42.44 17.22
CA PRO A 166 5.95 42.72 17.60
C PRO A 166 6.78 41.46 17.85
N ALA A 167 8.10 41.58 17.70
CA ALA A 167 9.02 40.52 18.08
C ALA A 167 8.80 40.12 19.56
N GLU A 168 9.02 38.84 19.86
CA GLU A 168 8.83 38.24 21.17
C GLU A 168 7.41 38.22 21.71
N SER A 169 6.42 38.81 21.00
CA SER A 169 5.02 38.62 21.38
C SER A 169 4.58 37.16 21.20
N LEU A 170 3.61 36.75 22.00
CA LEU A 170 3.07 35.40 21.97
C LEU A 170 1.78 35.34 21.15
N ILE A 171 1.67 34.32 20.30
CA ILE A 171 0.46 33.98 19.56
C ILE A 171 0.08 32.54 19.82
N SER A 172 -1.17 32.20 19.55
CA SER A 172 -1.63 30.81 19.51
C SER A 172 -1.72 30.37 18.05
N SER A 173 -1.13 29.22 17.73
CA SER A 173 -1.08 28.63 16.38
C SER A 173 -1.29 27.12 16.43
N PRO A 174 -2.44 26.66 16.98
CA PRO A 174 -2.75 25.23 17.13
C PRO A 174 -3.07 24.59 15.79
N LYS A 175 -3.31 23.27 15.80
CA LYS A 175 -3.62 22.45 14.61
C LYS A 175 -2.48 22.37 13.59
N GLY A 176 -2.81 22.04 12.33
CA GLY A 176 -1.82 21.78 11.30
C GLY A 176 -1.26 20.36 11.36
N TRP A 177 -0.40 20.03 10.42
CA TRP A 177 0.29 18.75 10.36
C TRP A 177 1.77 18.91 10.68
N TYR A 178 2.32 17.92 11.35
CA TYR A 178 3.78 17.74 11.37
C TYR A 178 4.28 17.46 9.97
N ASP A 179 5.44 17.99 9.59
CA ASP A 179 5.96 17.86 8.23
C ASP A 179 6.52 16.46 7.96
N ALA A 180 7.38 15.97 8.85
CA ALA A 180 8.08 14.70 8.66
C ALA A 180 8.35 13.99 10.02
N GLY A 181 9.60 13.70 10.31
CA GLY A 181 10.01 13.10 11.59
C GLY A 181 10.27 14.11 12.70
N ASP A 182 10.08 15.39 12.43
CA ASP A 182 10.15 16.47 13.40
C ASP A 182 8.74 16.94 13.82
N TYR A 183 8.67 17.88 14.76
CA TYR A 183 7.42 18.45 15.25
C TYR A 183 7.15 19.85 14.69
N ASN A 184 7.86 20.24 13.65
CA ASN A 184 7.66 21.53 13.00
C ASN A 184 6.51 21.45 11.97
N LYS A 185 5.94 22.63 11.72
CA LYS A 185 4.89 22.85 10.71
C LYS A 185 5.42 23.89 9.73
N TYR A 186 5.37 23.58 8.43
CA TYR A 186 5.93 24.42 7.36
C TYR A 186 4.86 24.88 6.41
N ILE A 187 4.63 26.20 6.36
CA ILE A 187 3.54 26.81 5.58
C ILE A 187 3.63 26.49 4.07
N VAL A 188 4.85 26.45 3.52
CA VAL A 188 5.05 26.17 2.09
C VAL A 188 4.72 24.72 1.77
N ASN A 189 5.21 23.76 2.56
CA ASN A 189 4.94 22.33 2.36
C ASN A 189 3.46 22.00 2.56
N SER A 190 2.87 22.55 3.62
CA SER A 190 1.44 22.43 3.90
C SER A 190 0.57 23.03 2.78
N GLY A 191 0.89 24.22 2.30
CA GLY A 191 0.15 24.87 1.23
C GLY A 191 0.20 24.10 -0.09
N PHE A 192 1.37 23.56 -0.44
CA PHE A 192 1.52 22.69 -1.61
C PHE A 192 0.67 21.41 -1.47
N THR A 193 0.74 20.77 -0.32
CA THR A 193 -0.03 19.55 -0.02
C THR A 193 -1.53 19.81 -0.07
N VAL A 194 -2.01 20.88 0.55
CA VAL A 194 -3.42 21.28 0.50
C VAL A 194 -3.87 21.53 -0.95
N GLY A 195 -3.03 22.20 -1.75
CA GLY A 195 -3.32 22.42 -3.17
C GLY A 195 -3.49 21.11 -3.96
N ILE A 196 -2.63 20.11 -3.73
CA ILE A 196 -2.75 18.79 -4.37
C ILE A 196 -4.01 18.06 -3.91
N LEU A 197 -4.35 18.10 -2.62
CA LEU A 197 -5.55 17.43 -2.09
C LEU A 197 -6.84 18.10 -2.60
N LEU A 198 -6.84 19.41 -2.75
CA LEU A 198 -7.96 20.15 -3.38
C LEU A 198 -8.08 19.80 -4.87
N SER A 199 -6.97 19.69 -5.61
CA SER A 199 -7.00 19.20 -6.99
C SER A 199 -7.56 17.78 -7.09
N LEU A 200 -7.21 16.89 -6.16
CA LEU A 200 -7.83 15.56 -6.07
C LEU A 200 -9.35 15.64 -5.90
N TYR A 201 -9.83 16.55 -5.07
CA TYR A 201 -11.27 16.76 -4.88
C TYR A 201 -11.96 17.29 -6.15
N GLU A 202 -11.32 18.22 -6.86
CA GLU A 202 -11.84 18.80 -8.10
C GLU A 202 -11.83 17.82 -9.28
N ASP A 203 -10.72 17.07 -9.44
CA ASP A 203 -10.55 16.15 -10.56
C ASP A 203 -11.36 14.84 -10.39
N TYR A 204 -11.54 14.38 -9.13
CA TYR A 204 -12.20 13.11 -8.79
C TYR A 204 -13.28 13.28 -7.72
N PRO A 205 -14.28 14.14 -7.94
CA PRO A 205 -15.25 14.51 -6.89
C PRO A 205 -16.06 13.33 -6.35
N GLN A 206 -16.41 12.36 -7.20
CA GLN A 206 -17.16 11.18 -6.76
C GLN A 206 -16.34 10.30 -5.82
N TYR A 207 -15.07 10.13 -6.11
CA TYR A 207 -14.15 9.40 -5.23
C TYR A 207 -13.96 10.16 -3.92
N ALA A 208 -13.61 11.43 -3.99
CA ALA A 208 -13.33 12.27 -2.83
C ALA A 208 -14.52 12.39 -1.87
N GLN A 209 -15.76 12.43 -2.41
CA GLN A 209 -16.97 12.43 -1.61
C GLN A 209 -17.31 11.07 -0.98
N SER A 210 -16.87 9.97 -1.59
CA SER A 210 -17.21 8.61 -1.14
C SER A 210 -16.14 7.97 -0.27
N VAL A 211 -14.90 8.47 -0.32
CA VAL A 211 -13.80 7.87 0.44
C VAL A 211 -13.95 8.21 1.92
N SER A 212 -14.09 7.18 2.73
CA SER A 212 -13.99 7.32 4.19
C SER A 212 -12.65 6.79 4.67
N VAL A 213 -11.95 7.63 5.44
CA VAL A 213 -10.66 7.30 6.05
C VAL A 213 -10.76 7.08 7.56
N GLN A 214 -11.97 7.11 8.11
CA GLN A 214 -12.24 6.85 9.52
C GLN A 214 -11.49 7.82 10.45
N ILE A 215 -11.77 9.10 10.31
CA ILE A 215 -11.30 10.17 11.22
C ILE A 215 -12.45 10.58 12.17
N PRO A 216 -12.22 11.32 13.24
CA PRO A 216 -13.26 11.74 14.17
C PRO A 216 -14.45 12.44 13.48
N GLU A 217 -14.19 13.15 12.40
CA GLU A 217 -15.18 13.89 11.63
C GLU A 217 -15.99 13.02 10.66
N SER A 218 -15.65 11.75 10.42
CA SER A 218 -16.29 10.89 9.40
C SER A 218 -17.81 10.70 9.56
N THR A 219 -18.39 11.14 10.67
CA THR A 219 -19.84 11.07 10.91
C THR A 219 -20.59 12.35 10.55
N ASN A 220 -19.88 13.43 10.18
CA ASN A 220 -20.49 14.67 9.73
C ASN A 220 -20.93 14.58 8.26
N GLN A 221 -21.37 15.69 7.66
CA GLN A 221 -21.80 15.75 6.25
C GLN A 221 -20.70 16.17 5.29
N THR A 222 -19.54 16.53 5.79
CA THR A 222 -18.38 16.93 5.00
C THR A 222 -17.59 15.67 4.60
N PRO A 223 -17.10 15.57 3.37
CA PRO A 223 -16.15 14.49 3.02
C PRO A 223 -14.89 14.51 3.88
N ASP A 224 -14.46 13.35 4.36
CA ASP A 224 -13.25 13.20 5.21
C ASP A 224 -12.01 13.90 4.64
N LEU A 225 -11.87 13.91 3.31
CA LEU A 225 -10.78 14.62 2.64
C LEU A 225 -10.82 16.13 2.91
N LEU A 226 -12.00 16.74 2.88
CA LEU A 226 -12.16 18.17 3.14
C LEU A 226 -12.00 18.49 4.64
N ASP A 227 -12.47 17.64 5.53
CA ASP A 227 -12.26 17.80 6.97
C ASP A 227 -10.76 17.78 7.30
N GLU A 228 -10.00 16.87 6.67
CA GLU A 228 -8.56 16.79 6.89
C GLU A 228 -7.81 18.00 6.30
N ILE A 229 -8.21 18.47 5.12
CA ILE A 229 -7.70 19.72 4.53
C ILE A 229 -8.00 20.90 5.46
N TRP A 230 -9.23 20.98 5.98
CA TRP A 230 -9.66 22.06 6.86
C TRP A 230 -8.85 22.09 8.15
N TRP A 231 -8.54 20.94 8.75
CA TRP A 231 -7.67 20.84 9.92
C TRP A 231 -6.35 21.59 9.74
N ASN A 232 -5.75 21.47 8.56
CA ASN A 232 -4.48 22.15 8.27
C ASN A 232 -4.66 23.61 7.88
N LEU A 233 -5.73 23.94 7.16
CA LEU A 233 -6.04 25.33 6.78
C LEU A 233 -6.30 26.22 7.99
N GLU A 234 -6.97 25.72 9.03
CA GLU A 234 -7.20 26.48 10.26
C GLU A 234 -5.90 26.89 10.95
N TRP A 235 -4.84 26.13 10.83
CA TRP A 235 -3.53 26.53 11.31
C TRP A 235 -2.88 27.59 10.41
N MET A 236 -3.12 27.57 9.12
CA MET A 236 -2.52 28.47 8.13
C MET A 236 -3.16 29.87 8.13
N LEU A 237 -4.43 30.00 8.54
CA LEU A 237 -5.23 31.22 8.55
C LEU A 237 -5.14 31.97 9.88
#